data_103c46988e404661861da04e05335faf
#
_entry.id   103c46988e404661861da04e05335faf
#
_cell.length_a   1.000
_cell.length_b   1.000
_cell.length_c   1.000
_cell.angle_alpha   90.00
_cell.angle_beta   90.00
_cell.angle_gamma   90.00
#
_symmetry.space_group_name_H-M   'P 1'
#
loop_
_entity.id
_entity.type
_entity.pdbx_description
1 polymer ?
#
loop_
_entity_poly.entity_id
_entity_poly.type
_entity_poly.pdbx_seq_one_letter_code
_entity_poly.pdbx_strand_id
1 'polypeptide(L)'
;ARVARAAAHVIQRPKLKTSEDVMASLIPPARKMAKPSNPDKSLREKTFGKSDLRAMGEPQHMAKLINFAMTDIMLTHNEVVMMGEDIGRKGGVYGVTQRLQQRFGPHRMIDTLLDEQSILGLGIGLAHNGFTPIPEIQFLAYLHNAEDQIRGEAATLPFFSNGQFTNPMVMRVAGLGYQRGFGGHFHNDNSLAVLRDIPGLIIACPSNGRDAVLMLREAVRLAREEQRIIAFIEPIARYMTRDLYSDGDNGWLFDYPEKGSLSLDEIGVHGKGKDLAIVSYGNGYYLSLQAAKVLEEDHNIK
;
A
#
# COMPACT_ATOMS: atom_id res chain seq x y z
N ALA A 1 25.17 34.96 25.45
CA ALA A 1 26.01 34.02 26.22
C ALA A 1 25.46 32.58 26.21
N ARG A 2 24.19 32.34 26.51
CA ARG A 2 23.59 30.97 26.56
C ARG A 2 23.54 30.30 25.18
N VAL A 3 23.10 31.04 24.15
CA VAL A 3 23.04 30.58 22.75
C VAL A 3 24.42 30.24 22.21
N ALA A 4 25.44 31.14 22.47
CA ALA A 4 26.80 30.92 22.00
C ALA A 4 27.45 29.66 22.64
N ARG A 5 27.16 29.38 23.90
CA ARG A 5 27.62 28.13 24.57
C ARG A 5 26.95 26.90 23.98
N ALA A 6 25.64 26.96 23.70
CA ALA A 6 24.93 25.88 23.06
C ALA A 6 25.46 25.60 21.65
N ALA A 7 25.69 26.63 20.85
CA ALA A 7 26.28 26.52 19.53
C ALA A 7 27.69 25.90 19.57
N ALA A 8 28.57 26.38 20.47
CA ALA A 8 29.89 25.80 20.61
C ALA A 8 29.88 24.33 21.03
N HIS A 9 28.91 23.90 21.84
CA HIS A 9 28.72 22.50 22.22
C HIS A 9 28.23 21.67 21.02
N VAL A 10 27.23 22.14 20.27
CA VAL A 10 26.65 21.42 19.15
C VAL A 10 27.64 21.22 18.00
N ILE A 11 28.48 22.19 17.71
CA ILE A 11 29.52 22.10 16.67
C ILE A 11 30.52 20.97 16.95
N GLN A 12 30.74 20.64 18.23
CA GLN A 12 31.66 19.56 18.62
C GLN A 12 31.04 18.17 18.60
N ARG A 13 29.72 18.04 18.39
CA ARG A 13 29.08 16.75 18.32
C ARG A 13 29.59 15.94 17.11
N PRO A 14 29.74 14.61 17.24
CA PRO A 14 30.14 13.78 16.11
C PRO A 14 29.11 13.91 14.99
N LYS A 15 29.61 14.02 13.77
CA LYS A 15 28.76 13.98 12.56
C LYS A 15 28.32 12.56 12.28
N LEU A 16 27.16 12.40 11.64
CA LEU A 16 26.70 11.13 11.12
C LEU A 16 27.72 10.62 10.09
N LYS A 17 28.14 9.36 10.20
CA LYS A 17 29.22 8.79 9.38
C LYS A 17 28.76 7.67 8.47
N THR A 18 27.67 7.01 8.78
CA THR A 18 27.16 5.86 8.05
C THR A 18 25.73 6.11 7.56
N SER A 19 25.29 5.31 6.60
CA SER A 19 23.89 5.32 6.14
C SER A 19 22.94 4.95 7.28
N GLU A 20 23.34 4.04 8.15
CA GLU A 20 22.57 3.62 9.32
C GLU A 20 22.36 4.76 10.30
N ASP A 21 23.42 5.57 10.58
CA ASP A 21 23.31 6.77 11.43
C ASP A 21 22.30 7.79 10.86
N VAL A 22 22.30 7.96 9.53
CA VAL A 22 21.37 8.86 8.85
C VAL A 22 19.95 8.29 8.91
N MET A 23 19.78 7.02 8.58
CA MET A 23 18.48 6.35 8.55
C MET A 23 17.86 6.24 9.94
N ALA A 24 18.66 6.04 10.99
CA ALA A 24 18.16 5.92 12.36
C ALA A 24 17.34 7.15 12.82
N SER A 25 17.66 8.33 12.32
CA SER A 25 16.91 9.56 12.62
C SER A 25 15.57 9.67 11.86
N LEU A 26 15.41 8.90 10.79
CA LEU A 26 14.22 8.88 9.93
C LEU A 26 13.27 7.71 10.27
N ILE A 27 13.79 6.68 10.94
CA ILE A 27 13.00 5.54 11.39
C ILE A 27 12.32 5.91 12.71
N PRO A 28 10.99 5.99 12.75
CA PRO A 28 10.28 6.32 13.98
C PRO A 28 10.45 5.22 15.02
N PRO A 29 10.36 5.55 16.32
CA PRO A 29 10.39 4.55 17.37
C PRO A 29 9.15 3.65 17.27
N ALA A 30 9.35 2.35 17.40
CA ALA A 30 8.24 1.40 17.46
C ALA A 30 7.34 1.70 18.68
N ARG A 31 6.03 1.54 18.50
CA ARG A 31 5.04 1.72 19.58
C ARG A 31 4.38 0.40 19.92
N LYS A 32 4.17 0.19 21.20
CA LYS A 32 3.36 -0.93 21.67
C LYS A 32 1.89 -0.65 21.37
N MET A 33 1.37 -1.29 20.34
CA MET A 33 -0.04 -1.16 19.97
C MET A 33 -0.93 -2.12 20.76
N ALA A 34 -2.24 -1.79 20.80
CA ALA A 34 -3.23 -2.72 21.31
C ALA A 34 -3.17 -4.05 20.53
N LYS A 35 -3.39 -5.15 21.24
CA LYS A 35 -3.43 -6.45 20.57
C LYS A 35 -4.54 -6.47 19.52
N PRO A 36 -4.28 -7.08 18.35
CA PRO A 36 -5.32 -7.28 17.36
C PRO A 36 -6.52 -7.99 17.97
N SER A 37 -7.73 -7.59 17.58
CA SER A 37 -8.91 -8.39 17.86
C SER A 37 -8.82 -9.68 17.03
N ASN A 38 -9.14 -10.82 17.62
CA ASN A 38 -9.33 -12.04 16.84
C ASN A 38 -10.85 -12.22 16.65
N PRO A 39 -11.41 -11.73 15.55
CA PRO A 39 -12.83 -11.92 15.29
C PRO A 39 -13.12 -13.42 15.27
N ASP A 40 -14.17 -13.83 15.96
CA ASP A 40 -14.61 -15.22 15.88
C ASP A 40 -15.09 -15.53 14.45
N LYS A 41 -15.13 -16.81 14.13
CA LYS A 41 -15.55 -17.29 12.80
C LYS A 41 -16.95 -16.78 12.43
N SER A 42 -17.85 -16.71 13.39
CA SER A 42 -19.24 -16.28 13.18
C SER A 42 -19.30 -14.78 12.79
N LEU A 43 -18.56 -13.93 13.48
CA LEU A 43 -18.49 -12.49 13.15
C LEU A 43 -17.87 -12.30 11.75
N ARG A 44 -16.81 -13.02 11.42
CA ARG A 44 -16.19 -12.96 10.10
C ARG A 44 -17.16 -13.41 9.01
N GLU A 45 -17.85 -14.55 9.20
CA GLU A 45 -18.84 -15.06 8.25
C GLU A 45 -20.02 -14.10 8.07
N LYS A 46 -20.51 -13.48 9.14
CA LYS A 46 -21.56 -12.47 9.09
C LYS A 46 -21.13 -11.22 8.32
N THR A 47 -19.89 -10.76 8.52
CA THR A 47 -19.37 -9.54 7.88
C THR A 47 -19.15 -9.74 6.39
N PHE A 48 -18.60 -10.85 5.95
CA PHE A 48 -18.41 -11.14 4.53
C PHE A 48 -19.74 -11.47 3.85
N GLY A 49 -20.60 -12.26 4.50
CA GLY A 49 -21.82 -12.78 3.95
C GLY A 49 -21.56 -13.96 2.97
N LYS A 50 -22.62 -14.71 2.67
CA LYS A 50 -22.52 -15.97 1.90
C LYS A 50 -21.87 -15.82 0.52
N SER A 51 -22.16 -14.73 -0.19
CA SER A 51 -21.63 -14.48 -1.55
C SER A 51 -20.12 -14.32 -1.56
N ASP A 52 -19.59 -13.48 -0.63
CA ASP A 52 -18.15 -13.21 -0.59
C ASP A 52 -17.37 -14.39 -0.01
N LEU A 53 -17.94 -15.14 0.94
CA LEU A 53 -17.33 -16.37 1.44
C LEU A 53 -17.20 -17.44 0.35
N ARG A 54 -18.22 -17.57 -0.50
CA ARG A 54 -18.15 -18.47 -1.65
C ARG A 54 -17.07 -18.02 -2.62
N ALA A 55 -17.06 -16.72 -2.99
CA ALA A 55 -16.06 -16.16 -3.89
C ALA A 55 -14.62 -16.25 -3.35
N MET A 56 -14.44 -16.23 -2.03
CA MET A 56 -13.15 -16.42 -1.38
C MET A 56 -12.59 -17.85 -1.51
N GLY A 57 -13.45 -18.83 -1.71
CA GLY A 57 -13.08 -20.23 -1.98
C GLY A 57 -12.67 -20.51 -3.44
N GLU A 58 -12.68 -19.49 -4.29
CA GLU A 58 -12.32 -19.59 -5.71
C GLU A 58 -11.24 -18.56 -6.05
N PRO A 59 -10.35 -18.81 -7.03
CA PRO A 59 -9.36 -17.82 -7.47
C PRO A 59 -10.02 -16.53 -7.95
N GLN A 60 -9.49 -15.39 -7.55
CA GLN A 60 -10.02 -14.06 -7.81
C GLN A 60 -8.99 -13.12 -8.44
N HIS A 61 -9.48 -12.07 -9.09
CA HIS A 61 -8.67 -10.97 -9.56
C HIS A 61 -8.22 -10.04 -8.41
N MET A 62 -7.18 -9.25 -8.62
CA MET A 62 -6.50 -8.44 -7.60
C MET A 62 -7.45 -7.52 -6.82
N ALA A 63 -8.34 -6.78 -7.49
CA ALA A 63 -9.24 -5.84 -6.82
C ALA A 63 -10.15 -6.54 -5.78
N LYS A 64 -10.63 -7.76 -6.10
CA LYS A 64 -11.46 -8.53 -5.19
C LYS A 64 -10.66 -9.06 -4.00
N LEU A 65 -9.42 -9.49 -4.23
CA LEU A 65 -8.52 -9.95 -3.17
C LEU A 65 -8.13 -8.82 -2.22
N ILE A 66 -7.86 -7.63 -2.72
CA ILE A 66 -7.62 -6.44 -1.90
C ILE A 66 -8.86 -6.10 -1.05
N ASN A 67 -10.07 -6.18 -1.62
CA ASN A 67 -11.32 -5.98 -0.86
C ASN A 67 -11.46 -6.95 0.31
N PHE A 68 -11.15 -8.22 0.09
CA PHE A 68 -11.15 -9.23 1.14
C PHE A 68 -10.11 -8.92 2.23
N ALA A 69 -8.90 -8.56 1.82
CA ALA A 69 -7.83 -8.18 2.76
C ALA A 69 -8.22 -6.99 3.62
N MET A 70 -8.78 -5.94 3.03
CA MET A 70 -9.27 -4.77 3.76
C MET A 70 -10.40 -5.14 4.74
N THR A 71 -11.30 -6.03 4.35
CA THR A 71 -12.36 -6.51 5.25
C THR A 71 -11.76 -7.23 6.47
N ASP A 72 -10.82 -8.15 6.28
CA ASP A 72 -10.16 -8.86 7.39
C ASP A 72 -9.31 -7.91 8.24
N ILE A 73 -8.59 -6.95 7.64
CA ILE A 73 -7.82 -5.92 8.35
C ILE A 73 -8.73 -5.09 9.26
N MET A 74 -9.86 -4.59 8.73
CA MET A 74 -10.79 -3.78 9.51
C MET A 74 -11.54 -4.57 10.58
N LEU A 75 -11.75 -5.86 10.39
CA LEU A 75 -12.28 -6.76 11.43
C LEU A 75 -11.27 -6.97 12.57
N THR A 76 -9.99 -7.07 12.21
CA THR A 76 -8.91 -7.37 13.15
C THR A 76 -8.44 -6.13 13.91
N HIS A 77 -8.51 -4.95 13.29
CA HIS A 77 -7.96 -3.70 13.80
C HIS A 77 -9.05 -2.62 13.88
N ASN A 78 -9.56 -2.40 15.08
CA ASN A 78 -10.64 -1.42 15.31
C ASN A 78 -10.20 0.02 15.09
N GLU A 79 -8.92 0.32 15.23
CA GLU A 79 -8.29 1.63 15.01
C GLU A 79 -8.03 1.93 13.54
N VAL A 80 -8.20 0.97 12.63
CA VAL A 80 -8.06 1.22 11.18
C VAL A 80 -9.27 1.99 10.67
N VAL A 81 -8.99 3.12 10.02
CA VAL A 81 -9.98 4.01 9.38
C VAL A 81 -9.53 4.26 7.96
N MET A 82 -10.44 4.12 7.01
CA MET A 82 -10.19 4.43 5.60
C MET A 82 -10.87 5.74 5.22
N MET A 83 -10.19 6.54 4.42
CA MET A 83 -10.73 7.79 3.90
C MET A 83 -10.27 7.99 2.46
N GLY A 84 -11.10 8.67 1.68
CA GLY A 84 -10.80 8.97 0.27
C GLY A 84 -12.05 9.37 -0.50
N GLU A 85 -11.84 9.74 -1.75
CA GLU A 85 -12.92 10.10 -2.67
C GLU A 85 -13.67 8.86 -3.13
N ASP A 86 -15.00 8.88 -3.02
CA ASP A 86 -15.90 7.82 -3.52
C ASP A 86 -15.67 6.41 -2.92
N ILE A 87 -14.90 6.28 -1.86
CA ILE A 87 -14.56 4.95 -1.29
C ILE A 87 -15.70 4.32 -0.49
N GLY A 88 -16.66 5.12 -0.04
CA GLY A 88 -17.75 4.68 0.80
C GLY A 88 -18.89 4.02 0.02
N ARG A 89 -20.00 4.75 -0.16
CA ARG A 89 -21.21 4.21 -0.80
C ARG A 89 -20.96 3.72 -2.24
N LYS A 90 -20.17 4.43 -3.01
CA LYS A 90 -19.84 4.10 -4.40
C LYS A 90 -18.93 2.87 -4.48
N GLY A 91 -18.06 2.66 -3.48
CA GLY A 91 -17.15 1.52 -3.43
C GLY A 91 -15.87 1.68 -4.23
N GLY A 92 -15.47 2.94 -4.46
CA GLY A 92 -14.30 3.29 -5.28
C GLY A 92 -14.54 3.17 -6.78
N VAL A 93 -13.66 3.77 -7.58
CA VAL A 93 -13.79 3.81 -9.06
C VAL A 93 -13.76 2.40 -9.66
N TYR A 94 -12.97 1.52 -9.08
CA TYR A 94 -12.78 0.13 -9.56
C TYR A 94 -13.47 -0.91 -8.68
N GLY A 95 -14.35 -0.49 -7.76
CA GLY A 95 -15.06 -1.40 -6.86
C GLY A 95 -14.17 -2.06 -5.79
N VAL A 96 -12.93 -1.57 -5.60
CA VAL A 96 -11.98 -2.15 -4.63
C VAL A 96 -12.49 -2.04 -3.20
N THR A 97 -13.18 -0.94 -2.85
CA THR A 97 -13.76 -0.71 -1.52
C THR A 97 -15.26 -1.04 -1.43
N GLN A 98 -15.78 -1.75 -2.43
CA GLN A 98 -17.20 -2.08 -2.50
C GLN A 98 -17.72 -2.75 -1.22
N ARG A 99 -18.83 -2.27 -0.69
CA ARG A 99 -19.52 -2.76 0.53
C ARG A 99 -18.76 -2.53 1.84
N LEU A 100 -17.56 -1.97 1.85
CA LEU A 100 -16.84 -1.76 3.11
C LEU A 100 -17.57 -0.77 4.03
N GLN A 101 -18.11 0.31 3.50
CA GLN A 101 -18.90 1.25 4.31
C GLN A 101 -20.17 0.60 4.87
N GLN A 102 -20.82 -0.29 4.12
CA GLN A 102 -21.98 -1.03 4.61
C GLN A 102 -21.62 -1.97 5.78
N ARG A 103 -20.39 -2.51 5.76
CA ARG A 103 -19.88 -3.44 6.80
C ARG A 103 -19.41 -2.73 8.06
N PHE A 104 -18.72 -1.61 7.90
CA PHE A 104 -17.98 -0.95 8.97
C PHE A 104 -18.53 0.44 9.37
N GLY A 105 -19.48 0.96 8.60
CA GLY A 105 -20.11 2.25 8.83
C GLY A 105 -19.30 3.44 8.30
N PRO A 106 -19.95 4.62 8.19
CA PRO A 106 -19.35 5.83 7.64
C PRO A 106 -18.25 6.43 8.53
N HIS A 107 -18.20 6.08 9.81
CA HIS A 107 -17.15 6.54 10.73
C HIS A 107 -15.82 5.86 10.52
N ARG A 108 -15.81 4.68 9.89
CA ARG A 108 -14.59 3.93 9.57
C ARG A 108 -14.30 3.88 8.07
N MET A 109 -15.27 4.27 7.24
CA MET A 109 -15.14 4.40 5.79
C MET A 109 -15.66 5.79 5.41
N ILE A 110 -14.76 6.76 5.37
CA ILE A 110 -15.09 8.19 5.25
C ILE A 110 -14.96 8.60 3.79
N ASP A 111 -16.08 8.97 3.18
CA ASP A 111 -16.06 9.68 1.91
C ASP A 111 -15.59 11.11 2.15
N THR A 112 -14.55 11.53 1.46
CA THR A 112 -14.00 12.89 1.55
C THR A 112 -14.44 13.74 0.37
N LEU A 113 -14.14 15.05 0.47
CA LEU A 113 -14.13 15.90 -0.71
C LEU A 113 -13.00 15.49 -1.66
N LEU A 114 -13.08 15.92 -2.90
CA LEU A 114 -12.06 15.78 -3.94
C LEU A 114 -10.94 16.79 -3.66
N ASP A 115 -10.10 16.46 -2.71
CA ASP A 115 -8.95 17.26 -2.31
C ASP A 115 -7.91 16.37 -1.60
N GLU A 116 -6.89 15.97 -2.32
CA GLU A 116 -5.86 15.02 -1.85
C GLU A 116 -5.07 15.57 -0.68
N GLN A 117 -4.87 16.89 -0.59
CA GLN A 117 -4.22 17.54 0.56
C GLN A 117 -5.04 17.30 1.84
N SER A 118 -6.36 17.53 1.76
CA SER A 118 -7.27 17.30 2.89
C SER A 118 -7.37 15.81 3.25
N ILE A 119 -7.36 14.91 2.27
CA ILE A 119 -7.37 13.45 2.50
C ILE A 119 -6.15 13.05 3.34
N LEU A 120 -4.95 13.47 2.93
CA LEU A 120 -3.72 13.15 3.67
C LEU A 120 -3.63 13.93 4.98
N GLY A 121 -4.05 15.18 5.02
CA GLY A 121 -4.12 15.97 6.26
C GLY A 121 -5.03 15.33 7.31
N LEU A 122 -6.19 14.80 6.91
CA LEU A 122 -7.06 14.02 7.78
C LEU A 122 -6.36 12.75 8.27
N GLY A 123 -5.65 12.03 7.38
CA GLY A 123 -4.84 10.86 7.73
C GLY A 123 -3.79 11.19 8.79
N ILE A 124 -3.02 12.26 8.61
CA ILE A 124 -2.03 12.74 9.59
C ILE A 124 -2.71 13.03 10.95
N GLY A 125 -3.82 13.75 10.94
CA GLY A 125 -4.56 14.07 12.17
C GLY A 125 -5.06 12.82 12.90
N LEU A 126 -5.58 11.83 12.18
CA LEU A 126 -6.02 10.56 12.74
C LEU A 126 -4.85 9.74 13.30
N ALA A 127 -3.71 9.70 12.58
CA ALA A 127 -2.51 9.01 13.05
C ALA A 127 -2.01 9.57 14.40
N HIS A 128 -2.02 10.89 14.56
CA HIS A 128 -1.67 11.55 15.83
C HIS A 128 -2.64 11.23 16.97
N ASN A 129 -3.87 10.89 16.64
CA ASN A 129 -4.90 10.50 17.61
C ASN A 129 -4.98 9.00 17.86
N GLY A 130 -3.98 8.21 17.42
CA GLY A 130 -3.86 6.79 17.73
C GLY A 130 -4.60 5.86 16.78
N PHE A 131 -5.13 6.38 15.67
CA PHE A 131 -5.66 5.55 14.59
C PHE A 131 -4.56 5.08 13.65
N THR A 132 -4.89 4.09 12.83
CA THR A 132 -4.08 3.68 11.68
C THR A 132 -4.87 4.02 10.41
N PRO A 133 -4.67 5.22 9.86
CA PRO A 133 -5.39 5.64 8.66
C PRO A 133 -4.91 4.92 7.42
N ILE A 134 -5.85 4.62 6.54
CA ILE A 134 -5.60 4.11 5.19
C ILE A 134 -6.24 5.10 4.20
N PRO A 135 -5.60 6.25 3.94
CA PRO A 135 -6.06 7.18 2.93
C PRO A 135 -5.93 6.57 1.52
N GLU A 136 -6.90 6.83 0.67
CA GLU A 136 -6.86 6.48 -0.75
C GLU A 136 -6.70 7.72 -1.61
N ILE A 137 -5.67 7.75 -2.42
CA ILE A 137 -5.51 8.67 -3.54
C ILE A 137 -6.02 7.94 -4.79
N GLN A 138 -7.06 8.47 -5.40
CA GLN A 138 -7.83 7.77 -6.42
C GLN A 138 -7.01 7.43 -7.67
N PHE A 139 -6.04 8.29 -8.04
CA PHE A 139 -5.09 8.06 -9.11
C PHE A 139 -3.72 8.64 -8.77
N LEU A 140 -2.65 7.93 -9.15
CA LEU A 140 -1.28 8.37 -8.91
C LEU A 140 -1.00 9.79 -9.45
N ALA A 141 -1.60 10.15 -10.59
CA ALA A 141 -1.50 11.49 -11.16
C ALA A 141 -1.98 12.60 -10.21
N TYR A 142 -2.90 12.31 -9.31
CA TYR A 142 -3.44 13.28 -8.34
C TYR A 142 -2.60 13.38 -7.06
N LEU A 143 -1.71 12.42 -6.83
CA LEU A 143 -0.82 12.42 -5.67
C LEU A 143 0.03 13.69 -5.62
N HIS A 144 0.38 14.25 -6.76
CA HIS A 144 1.15 15.48 -6.87
C HIS A 144 0.49 16.67 -6.14
N ASN A 145 -0.85 16.68 -6.03
CA ASN A 145 -1.57 17.70 -5.26
C ASN A 145 -1.28 17.62 -3.76
N ALA A 146 -0.86 16.47 -3.26
CA ALA A 146 -0.62 16.20 -1.84
C ALA A 146 0.82 15.76 -1.54
N GLU A 147 1.74 15.97 -2.46
CA GLU A 147 3.15 15.58 -2.28
C GLU A 147 3.77 16.23 -1.05
N ASP A 148 3.45 17.49 -0.78
CA ASP A 148 3.99 18.21 0.37
C ASP A 148 3.48 17.63 1.69
N GLN A 149 2.23 17.18 1.78
CA GLN A 149 1.73 16.49 2.97
C GLN A 149 2.47 15.18 3.22
N ILE A 150 2.92 14.49 2.17
CA ILE A 150 3.73 13.28 2.33
C ILE A 150 5.14 13.63 2.76
N ARG A 151 5.81 14.48 1.99
CA ARG A 151 7.22 14.82 2.18
C ARG A 151 7.44 15.78 3.35
N GLY A 152 6.69 16.90 3.36
CA GLY A 152 6.88 17.98 4.32
C GLY A 152 6.35 17.66 5.71
N GLU A 153 5.31 16.82 5.81
CA GLU A 153 4.62 16.55 7.07
C GLU A 153 4.74 15.07 7.48
N ALA A 154 4.17 14.15 6.73
CA ALA A 154 4.02 12.77 7.18
C ALA A 154 5.36 12.06 7.36
N ALA A 155 6.28 12.17 6.40
CA ALA A 155 7.55 11.47 6.42
C ALA A 155 8.62 12.15 7.30
N THR A 156 8.60 13.47 7.43
CA THR A 156 9.65 14.23 8.14
C THR A 156 9.32 14.55 9.60
N LEU A 157 8.07 14.48 10.01
CA LEU A 157 7.65 14.82 11.37
C LEU A 157 8.38 14.00 12.45
N PRO A 158 8.64 12.70 12.30
CA PRO A 158 9.42 11.94 13.27
C PRO A 158 10.81 12.52 13.50
N PHE A 159 11.47 13.00 12.45
CA PHE A 159 12.77 13.65 12.54
C PHE A 159 12.69 14.99 13.28
N PHE A 160 11.81 15.90 12.83
CA PHE A 160 11.70 17.25 13.42
C PHE A 160 11.18 17.24 14.84
N SER A 161 10.34 16.27 15.20
CA SER A 161 9.83 16.11 16.56
C SER A 161 10.74 15.28 17.49
N ASN A 162 11.89 14.83 16.99
CA ASN A 162 12.76 13.90 17.72
C ASN A 162 12.02 12.63 18.19
N GLY A 163 11.21 12.06 17.31
CA GLY A 163 10.42 10.85 17.57
C GLY A 163 9.20 11.03 18.47
N GLN A 164 8.86 12.27 18.86
CA GLN A 164 7.68 12.52 19.70
C GLN A 164 6.38 12.31 18.95
N PHE A 165 6.35 12.64 17.67
CA PHE A 165 5.22 12.44 16.77
C PHE A 165 5.59 11.51 15.62
N THR A 166 4.68 10.65 15.26
CA THR A 166 4.82 9.70 14.16
C THR A 166 3.54 9.70 13.34
N ASN A 167 3.64 9.32 12.06
CA ASN A 167 2.52 9.27 11.14
C ASN A 167 2.31 7.86 10.58
N PRO A 168 1.89 6.89 11.42
CA PRO A 168 1.59 5.55 10.93
C PRO A 168 0.45 5.61 9.93
N MET A 169 0.70 5.28 8.66
CA MET A 169 -0.37 5.21 7.66
C MET A 169 -0.01 4.33 6.47
N VAL A 170 -1.03 3.83 5.80
CA VAL A 170 -0.90 3.13 4.52
C VAL A 170 -1.67 3.91 3.47
N MET A 171 -0.99 4.73 2.69
CA MET A 171 -1.58 5.45 1.57
C MET A 171 -1.79 4.46 0.42
N ARG A 172 -3.04 4.14 0.11
CA ARG A 172 -3.39 3.38 -1.08
C ARG A 172 -3.45 4.34 -2.26
N VAL A 173 -2.71 4.02 -3.30
CA VAL A 173 -2.63 4.86 -4.50
C VAL A 173 -2.85 3.98 -5.72
N ALA A 174 -3.95 4.18 -6.44
CA ALA A 174 -4.19 3.50 -7.70
C ALA A 174 -3.32 4.13 -8.80
N GLY A 175 -2.44 3.35 -9.39
CA GLY A 175 -1.48 3.84 -10.38
C GLY A 175 -1.13 2.80 -11.43
N LEU A 176 -0.08 3.05 -12.20
CA LEU A 176 0.40 2.12 -13.24
C LEU A 176 -0.72 1.72 -14.20
N GLY A 177 -1.42 2.70 -14.77
CA GLY A 177 -2.61 2.53 -15.57
C GLY A 177 -2.40 1.65 -16.79
N TYR A 178 -2.04 2.21 -17.94
CA TYR A 178 -2.01 1.51 -19.23
C TYR A 178 -3.35 0.93 -19.67
N GLN A 179 -4.43 1.64 -19.35
CA GLN A 179 -5.76 1.23 -19.77
C GLN A 179 -6.09 1.84 -21.13
N ARG A 180 -6.49 0.98 -22.07
CA ARG A 180 -6.88 1.41 -23.40
C ARG A 180 -8.12 2.31 -23.33
N GLY A 181 -8.01 3.53 -23.89
CA GLY A 181 -9.14 4.44 -24.04
C GLY A 181 -9.63 5.10 -22.75
N PHE A 182 -8.85 5.08 -21.66
CA PHE A 182 -9.25 5.68 -20.40
C PHE A 182 -8.39 6.88 -20.00
N GLY A 183 -9.03 8.05 -19.82
CA GLY A 183 -8.58 9.17 -18.99
C GLY A 183 -7.33 9.94 -19.39
N GLY A 184 -6.62 9.57 -20.44
CA GLY A 184 -5.38 10.25 -20.82
C GLY A 184 -4.35 10.26 -19.68
N HIS A 185 -3.49 11.27 -19.65
CA HIS A 185 -2.42 11.39 -18.64
C HIS A 185 -2.92 11.67 -17.22
N PHE A 186 -4.13 12.18 -17.05
CA PHE A 186 -4.72 12.42 -15.72
C PHE A 186 -5.05 11.12 -14.95
N HIS A 187 -5.13 10.00 -15.65
CA HIS A 187 -5.50 8.71 -15.04
C HIS A 187 -4.45 7.62 -15.31
N ASN A 188 -3.43 7.92 -16.12
CA ASN A 188 -2.38 6.99 -16.51
C ASN A 188 -1.03 7.62 -16.20
N ASP A 189 -0.57 7.44 -14.97
CA ASP A 189 0.69 7.97 -14.48
C ASP A 189 1.53 6.85 -13.84
N ASN A 190 2.85 6.93 -14.06
CA ASN A 190 3.84 6.03 -13.53
C ASN A 190 4.95 6.79 -12.77
N SER A 191 4.68 7.99 -12.33
CA SER A 191 5.64 8.92 -11.70
C SER A 191 6.06 8.49 -10.29
N LEU A 192 6.56 7.27 -10.12
CA LEU A 192 7.01 6.78 -8.82
C LEU A 192 8.30 7.46 -8.32
N ALA A 193 9.03 8.14 -9.19
CA ALA A 193 10.28 8.79 -8.83
C ALA A 193 10.11 9.85 -7.73
N VAL A 194 8.99 10.56 -7.72
CA VAL A 194 8.66 11.55 -6.69
C VAL A 194 8.61 10.94 -5.29
N LEU A 195 8.09 9.73 -5.16
CA LEU A 195 8.00 9.00 -3.88
C LEU A 195 9.37 8.47 -3.43
N ARG A 196 10.22 8.06 -4.37
CA ARG A 196 11.57 7.54 -4.09
C ARG A 196 12.43 8.56 -3.36
N ASP A 197 12.27 9.84 -3.66
CA ASP A 197 13.08 10.92 -3.12
C ASP A 197 12.57 11.43 -1.76
N ILE A 198 11.55 10.77 -1.18
CA ILE A 198 11.02 11.11 0.15
C ILE A 198 11.65 10.19 1.20
N PRO A 199 12.54 10.71 2.07
CA PRO A 199 13.19 9.90 3.09
C PRO A 199 12.19 9.32 4.11
N GLY A 200 12.37 8.05 4.48
CA GLY A 200 11.51 7.37 5.47
C GLY A 200 10.24 6.76 4.91
N LEU A 201 9.84 7.10 3.69
CA LEU A 201 8.71 6.50 2.99
C LEU A 201 9.04 5.09 2.50
N ILE A 202 8.15 4.14 2.71
CA ILE A 202 8.20 2.80 2.12
C ILE A 202 7.28 2.77 0.90
N ILE A 203 7.80 2.33 -0.25
CA ILE A 203 7.02 2.14 -1.46
C ILE A 203 6.77 0.64 -1.63
N ALA A 204 5.51 0.23 -1.59
CA ALA A 204 5.08 -1.14 -1.80
C ALA A 204 4.24 -1.22 -3.08
N CYS A 205 4.66 -2.03 -4.04
CA CYS A 205 3.95 -2.19 -5.31
C CYS A 205 3.77 -3.68 -5.62
N PRO A 206 2.61 -4.28 -5.29
CA PRO A 206 2.35 -5.68 -5.58
C PRO A 206 2.27 -5.94 -7.08
N SER A 207 2.66 -7.13 -7.50
CA SER A 207 2.64 -7.54 -8.90
C SER A 207 1.41 -8.40 -9.25
N ASN A 208 0.85 -9.09 -8.27
CA ASN A 208 -0.28 -10.01 -8.44
C ASN A 208 -1.24 -9.95 -7.25
N GLY A 209 -2.40 -10.58 -7.38
CA GLY A 209 -3.45 -10.50 -6.38
C GLY A 209 -3.11 -11.12 -5.04
N ARG A 210 -2.35 -12.22 -5.01
CA ARG A 210 -1.90 -12.87 -3.77
C ARG A 210 -0.92 -11.98 -3.02
N ASP A 211 0.09 -11.49 -3.72
CA ASP A 211 1.10 -10.60 -3.13
C ASP A 211 0.47 -9.30 -2.64
N ALA A 212 -0.54 -8.77 -3.36
CA ALA A 212 -1.28 -7.60 -2.91
C ALA A 212 -1.90 -7.80 -1.51
N VAL A 213 -2.48 -8.97 -1.23
CA VAL A 213 -3.04 -9.29 0.10
C VAL A 213 -1.94 -9.36 1.16
N LEU A 214 -0.87 -10.10 0.87
CA LEU A 214 0.22 -10.34 1.83
C LEU A 214 1.00 -9.04 2.13
N MET A 215 1.29 -8.26 1.11
CA MET A 215 1.97 -6.97 1.24
C MET A 215 1.09 -5.93 1.95
N LEU A 216 -0.23 -5.90 1.70
CA LEU A 216 -1.12 -4.98 2.39
C LEU A 216 -1.20 -5.28 3.90
N ARG A 217 -1.23 -6.54 4.28
CA ARG A 217 -1.15 -6.95 5.70
C ARG A 217 0.14 -6.51 6.34
N GLU A 218 1.27 -6.71 5.66
CA GLU A 218 2.57 -6.25 6.13
C GLU A 218 2.65 -4.73 6.22
N ALA A 219 2.13 -4.01 5.24
CA ALA A 219 2.06 -2.55 5.27
C ALA A 219 1.28 -2.04 6.51
N VAL A 220 0.15 -2.66 6.83
CA VAL A 220 -0.63 -2.32 8.02
C VAL A 220 0.13 -2.68 9.30
N ARG A 221 0.83 -3.82 9.35
CA ARG A 221 1.68 -4.20 10.49
C ARG A 221 2.78 -3.16 10.70
N LEU A 222 3.51 -2.81 9.65
CA LEU A 222 4.59 -1.81 9.69
C LEU A 222 4.09 -0.44 10.15
N ALA A 223 2.93 0.01 9.63
CA ALA A 223 2.32 1.26 10.08
C ALA A 223 1.99 1.20 11.56
N ARG A 224 1.32 0.15 12.02
CA ARG A 224 0.87 0.01 13.41
C ARG A 224 2.01 -0.17 14.40
N GLU A 225 2.88 -1.14 14.15
CA GLU A 225 3.88 -1.59 15.13
C GLU A 225 5.19 -0.80 15.03
N GLU A 226 5.59 -0.45 13.81
CA GLU A 226 6.83 0.26 13.55
C GLU A 226 6.62 1.74 13.19
N GLN A 227 5.38 2.21 13.25
CA GLN A 227 5.00 3.61 13.02
C GLN A 227 5.45 4.15 11.65
N ARG A 228 5.49 3.26 10.64
CA ARG A 228 5.97 3.59 9.31
C ARG A 228 4.86 4.20 8.45
N ILE A 229 5.30 4.98 7.47
CA ILE A 229 4.45 5.49 6.39
C ILE A 229 4.70 4.68 5.13
N ILE A 230 3.66 4.17 4.51
CA ILE A 230 3.74 3.32 3.33
C ILE A 230 2.91 3.92 2.19
N ALA A 231 3.51 4.05 1.01
CA ALA A 231 2.79 4.25 -0.24
C ALA A 231 2.54 2.88 -0.88
N PHE A 232 1.30 2.43 -0.84
CA PHE A 232 0.87 1.15 -1.41
C PHE A 232 0.30 1.39 -2.80
N ILE A 233 1.13 1.16 -3.82
CA ILE A 233 0.81 1.45 -5.22
C ILE A 233 0.07 0.27 -5.82
N GLU A 234 -1.18 0.46 -6.17
CA GLU A 234 -2.04 -0.59 -6.72
C GLU A 234 -2.07 -0.51 -8.26
N PRO A 235 -1.57 -1.53 -8.97
CA PRO A 235 -1.54 -1.51 -10.43
C PRO A 235 -2.95 -1.60 -11.03
N ILE A 236 -3.52 -0.48 -11.45
CA ILE A 236 -4.86 -0.39 -12.04
C ILE A 236 -5.03 -1.36 -13.21
N ALA A 237 -4.01 -1.45 -14.08
CA ALA A 237 -4.03 -2.34 -15.23
C ALA A 237 -4.17 -3.83 -14.84
N ARG A 238 -3.92 -4.18 -13.59
CA ARG A 238 -4.01 -5.56 -13.09
C ARG A 238 -5.24 -5.81 -12.22
N TYR A 239 -5.99 -4.78 -11.85
CA TYR A 239 -7.15 -4.93 -10.95
C TYR A 239 -8.14 -6.00 -11.42
N MET A 240 -8.51 -5.99 -12.70
CA MET A 240 -9.52 -6.88 -13.28
C MET A 240 -8.91 -7.93 -14.23
N THR A 241 -7.58 -7.98 -14.36
CA THR A 241 -6.91 -8.96 -15.22
C THR A 241 -7.17 -10.36 -14.70
N ARG A 242 -7.52 -11.26 -15.60
CA ARG A 242 -7.83 -12.67 -15.33
C ARG A 242 -6.87 -13.62 -16.04
N ASP A 243 -6.50 -13.27 -17.24
CA ASP A 243 -5.73 -14.12 -18.15
C ASP A 243 -4.27 -13.69 -18.18
N LEU A 244 -3.36 -14.64 -18.37
CA LEU A 244 -1.93 -14.38 -18.46
C LEU A 244 -1.42 -14.52 -19.89
N TYR A 245 -1.70 -15.61 -20.56
CA TYR A 245 -1.12 -15.93 -21.87
C TYR A 245 -2.13 -15.91 -23.02
N SER A 246 -3.38 -16.29 -22.76
CA SER A 246 -4.42 -16.37 -23.78
C SER A 246 -5.80 -16.11 -23.16
N ASP A 247 -6.72 -15.62 -23.99
CA ASP A 247 -8.09 -15.34 -23.56
C ASP A 247 -8.74 -16.57 -22.93
N GLY A 248 -9.24 -16.42 -21.70
CA GLY A 248 -9.93 -17.44 -20.94
C GLY A 248 -9.02 -18.42 -20.19
N ASP A 249 -7.69 -18.23 -20.16
CA ASP A 249 -6.77 -19.12 -19.44
C ASP A 249 -6.84 -18.98 -17.91
N ASN A 250 -7.42 -17.88 -17.41
CA ASN A 250 -7.51 -17.52 -16.00
C ASN A 250 -6.16 -17.57 -15.24
N GLY A 251 -5.05 -17.49 -15.96
CA GLY A 251 -3.69 -17.60 -15.41
C GLY A 251 -3.26 -16.46 -14.50
N TRP A 252 -4.11 -15.40 -14.39
CA TRP A 252 -3.87 -14.27 -13.50
C TRP A 252 -4.89 -14.14 -12.36
N LEU A 253 -5.62 -15.23 -12.06
CA LEU A 253 -6.46 -15.34 -10.87
C LEU A 253 -5.69 -16.05 -9.76
N PHE A 254 -5.90 -15.63 -8.51
CA PHE A 254 -5.18 -16.14 -7.35
C PHE A 254 -6.13 -16.48 -6.21
N ASP A 255 -5.77 -17.50 -5.44
CA ASP A 255 -6.46 -17.83 -4.21
C ASP A 255 -6.23 -16.77 -3.14
N TYR A 256 -7.25 -16.53 -2.32
CA TYR A 256 -7.11 -15.64 -1.18
C TYR A 256 -6.26 -16.29 -0.08
N PRO A 257 -5.07 -15.75 0.24
CA PRO A 257 -4.28 -16.27 1.34
C PRO A 257 -4.93 -15.90 2.68
N GLU A 258 -5.48 -16.87 3.40
CA GLU A 258 -6.16 -16.59 4.66
C GLU A 258 -5.23 -16.06 5.75
N LYS A 259 -3.95 -16.37 5.70
CA LYS A 259 -2.94 -16.02 6.69
C LYS A 259 -1.63 -15.59 6.03
N GLY A 260 -0.76 -14.98 6.84
CA GLY A 260 0.58 -14.58 6.43
C GLY A 260 0.68 -13.14 5.97
N SER A 261 1.91 -12.69 5.86
CA SER A 261 2.35 -11.41 5.28
C SER A 261 3.64 -11.64 4.51
N LEU A 262 4.05 -10.67 3.71
CA LEU A 262 5.31 -10.66 2.97
C LEU A 262 6.25 -9.65 3.63
N SER A 263 7.46 -10.08 4.02
CA SER A 263 8.48 -9.19 4.58
C SER A 263 9.04 -8.24 3.51
N LEU A 264 9.57 -7.09 3.93
CA LEU A 264 10.14 -6.07 3.03
C LEU A 264 11.38 -6.55 2.25
N ASP A 265 12.09 -7.52 2.80
CA ASP A 265 13.32 -8.09 2.23
C ASP A 265 13.04 -9.37 1.42
N GLU A 266 11.80 -9.78 1.31
CA GLU A 266 11.42 -10.97 0.56
C GLU A 266 11.26 -10.65 -0.92
N ILE A 267 11.99 -11.40 -1.76
CA ILE A 267 11.95 -11.27 -3.22
C ILE A 267 11.31 -12.52 -3.81
N GLY A 268 10.25 -12.34 -4.61
CA GLY A 268 9.65 -13.42 -5.37
C GLY A 268 10.56 -13.90 -6.51
N VAL A 269 10.72 -15.19 -6.65
CA VAL A 269 11.47 -15.79 -7.76
C VAL A 269 10.53 -16.67 -8.57
N HIS A 270 10.51 -16.47 -9.88
CA HIS A 270 9.73 -17.26 -10.82
C HIS A 270 10.65 -17.94 -11.84
N GLY A 271 10.39 -19.22 -12.12
CA GLY A 271 11.18 -19.99 -13.05
C GLY A 271 12.51 -20.51 -12.47
N LYS A 272 13.23 -21.24 -13.29
CA LYS A 272 14.54 -21.86 -12.96
C LYS A 272 15.54 -21.71 -14.11
N GLY A 273 15.28 -20.85 -15.07
CA GLY A 273 16.17 -20.53 -16.17
C GLY A 273 17.51 -19.98 -15.69
N LYS A 274 18.53 -20.09 -16.52
CA LYS A 274 19.90 -19.67 -16.20
C LYS A 274 20.50 -18.75 -17.25
N ASP A 275 19.81 -18.58 -18.37
CA ASP A 275 20.33 -17.80 -19.50
C ASP A 275 20.09 -16.30 -19.31
N LEU A 276 18.94 -15.93 -18.70
CA LEU A 276 18.54 -14.55 -18.50
C LEU A 276 17.77 -14.40 -17.19
N ALA A 277 18.03 -13.31 -16.47
CA ALA A 277 17.25 -12.87 -15.33
C ALA A 277 16.51 -11.57 -15.66
N ILE A 278 15.19 -11.54 -15.46
CA ILE A 278 14.37 -10.35 -15.61
C ILE A 278 13.97 -9.88 -14.21
N VAL A 279 14.36 -8.67 -13.84
CA VAL A 279 13.97 -8.03 -12.56
C VAL A 279 12.86 -7.04 -12.83
N SER A 280 11.72 -7.18 -12.16
CA SER A 280 10.54 -6.35 -12.42
C SER A 280 9.60 -6.27 -11.21
N TYR A 281 8.59 -5.40 -11.28
CA TYR A 281 7.53 -5.25 -10.28
C TYR A 281 6.24 -4.74 -10.95
N GLY A 282 5.12 -4.81 -10.24
CA GLY A 282 3.83 -4.30 -10.73
C GLY A 282 3.46 -4.88 -12.10
N ASN A 283 3.10 -4.01 -13.04
CA ASN A 283 2.76 -4.41 -14.42
C ASN A 283 3.90 -5.13 -15.13
N GLY A 284 5.15 -4.75 -14.81
CA GLY A 284 6.32 -5.32 -15.45
C GLY A 284 6.47 -6.82 -15.19
N TYR A 285 6.09 -7.32 -14.02
CA TYR A 285 6.12 -8.75 -13.73
C TYR A 285 5.18 -9.55 -14.65
N TYR A 286 3.94 -9.07 -14.83
CA TYR A 286 2.98 -9.67 -15.76
C TYR A 286 3.54 -9.74 -17.19
N LEU A 287 4.09 -8.64 -17.68
CA LEU A 287 4.70 -8.57 -19.02
C LEU A 287 5.96 -9.43 -19.13
N SER A 288 6.73 -9.51 -18.06
CA SER A 288 7.94 -10.34 -18.00
C SER A 288 7.62 -11.84 -18.15
N LEU A 289 6.52 -12.31 -17.56
CA LEU A 289 6.09 -13.70 -17.72
C LEU A 289 5.69 -14.02 -19.16
N GLN A 290 4.98 -13.08 -19.81
CA GLN A 290 4.64 -13.22 -21.23
C GLN A 290 5.88 -13.21 -22.12
N ALA A 291 6.81 -12.29 -21.87
CA ALA A 291 8.09 -12.23 -22.59
C ALA A 291 8.95 -13.49 -22.37
N ALA A 292 9.01 -13.98 -21.13
CA ALA A 292 9.78 -15.19 -20.80
C ALA A 292 9.25 -16.42 -21.58
N LYS A 293 7.92 -16.54 -21.71
CA LYS A 293 7.31 -17.59 -22.51
C LYS A 293 7.76 -17.51 -23.99
N VAL A 294 7.71 -16.35 -24.60
CA VAL A 294 8.15 -16.14 -25.99
C VAL A 294 9.65 -16.43 -26.14
N LEU A 295 10.47 -15.97 -25.18
CA LEU A 295 11.93 -16.24 -25.20
C LEU A 295 12.23 -17.74 -25.11
N GLU A 296 11.49 -18.48 -24.31
CA GLU A 296 11.66 -19.94 -24.22
C GLU A 296 11.18 -20.66 -25.48
N GLU A 297 9.96 -20.34 -25.98
CA GLU A 297 9.35 -21.03 -27.11
C GLU A 297 10.03 -20.72 -28.44
N ASP A 298 10.35 -19.45 -28.72
CA ASP A 298 10.85 -19.01 -30.03
C ASP A 298 12.38 -18.93 -30.10
N HIS A 299 13.06 -18.74 -28.95
CA HIS A 299 14.49 -18.48 -28.89
C HIS A 299 15.28 -19.46 -28.04
N ASN A 300 14.62 -20.40 -27.35
CA ASN A 300 15.22 -21.37 -26.43
C ASN A 300 16.09 -20.72 -25.33
N ILE A 301 15.68 -19.52 -24.89
CA ILE A 301 16.30 -18.76 -23.78
C ILE A 301 15.47 -18.97 -22.51
N LYS A 302 16.11 -19.43 -21.43
CA LYS A 302 15.45 -19.75 -20.15
C LYS A 302 16.02 -18.95 -18.98
#